data_ba96d5ec722573003e29a7ba70fc1faf
#
_entry.id   ba96d5ec722573003e29a7ba70fc1faf
#
_cell.length_a   1.000
_cell.length_b   1.000
_cell.length_c   1.000
_cell.angle_alpha   90.00
_cell.angle_beta   90.00
_cell.angle_gamma   90.00
#
_symmetry.space_group_name_H-M   'P 1'
#
loop_
_entity.id
_entity.type
_entity.pdbx_description
1 polymer ?
#
loop_
_entity_poly.entity_id
_entity_poly.type
_entity_poly.pdbx_seq_one_letter_code
_entity_poly.pdbx_strand_id
1 'polypeptide(L)'
;QTQILPLGTLWVSDGLYITKTTPENKEILGLRIVAINDTPIATVIDSLSTLFTIDNQAIVKSIVPETVMSLQALEHFGFADSRQVKLMLSDGKTQVVKPIHPDNAFVNFRPDSLAFATANRKVLFTSRYFPEDRIYYMLYNKCHSRELAAERGDAEAAQKLPSFEAFTRKAFETLNDKPVDKLIFDMRYNGGGNSSQGTEFVERLAQALKQHPQVAVYVVLGRDTFSSAILNAMDFKQLTNAVF
;
A
#
# COMPACT_ATOMS: atom_id res chain seq x y z
N GLN A 1 18.68 23.11 -2.77
CA GLN A 1 17.25 22.77 -2.61
C GLN A 1 17.00 21.41 -3.24
N THR A 2 16.30 20.54 -2.53
CA THR A 2 15.95 19.20 -3.03
C THR A 2 15.02 19.33 -4.24
N GLN A 3 15.39 18.71 -5.35
CA GLN A 3 14.58 18.63 -6.56
C GLN A 3 14.18 17.18 -6.82
N ILE A 4 13.00 16.99 -7.37
CA ILE A 4 12.45 15.68 -7.75
C ILE A 4 11.96 15.72 -9.19
N LEU A 5 11.87 14.56 -9.82
CA LEU A 5 11.14 14.46 -11.08
C LEU A 5 9.64 14.62 -10.83
N PRO A 6 8.90 15.26 -11.74
CA PRO A 6 7.46 15.48 -11.62
C PRO A 6 6.66 14.18 -11.87
N LEU A 7 7.01 13.09 -11.19
CA LEU A 7 6.47 11.76 -11.40
C LEU A 7 6.12 11.11 -10.05
N GLY A 8 5.05 10.33 -10.03
CA GLY A 8 4.84 9.29 -9.05
C GLY A 8 4.59 8.01 -9.83
N THR A 9 5.19 6.90 -9.41
CA THR A 9 5.12 5.66 -10.16
C THR A 9 4.55 4.51 -9.35
N LEU A 10 4.06 3.49 -10.04
CA LEU A 10 3.63 2.22 -9.47
C LEU A 10 4.22 1.08 -10.31
N TRP A 11 4.85 0.14 -9.64
CA TRP A 11 5.34 -1.06 -10.30
C TRP A 11 4.27 -2.15 -10.30
N VAL A 12 3.81 -2.53 -11.48
CA VAL A 12 2.90 -3.67 -11.70
C VAL A 12 3.63 -4.82 -12.41
N SER A 13 2.92 -5.88 -12.75
CA SER A 13 3.53 -7.13 -13.26
C SER A 13 4.45 -6.94 -14.46
N ASP A 14 4.12 -6.01 -15.36
CA ASP A 14 4.81 -5.78 -16.64
C ASP A 14 5.63 -4.48 -16.71
N GLY A 15 5.75 -3.74 -15.58
CA GLY A 15 6.63 -2.58 -15.52
C GLY A 15 6.21 -1.45 -14.59
N LEU A 16 6.90 -0.33 -14.75
CA LEU A 16 6.75 0.87 -13.93
C LEU A 16 5.85 1.89 -14.65
N TYR A 17 4.66 2.15 -14.08
CA TYR A 17 3.65 3.03 -14.63
C TYR A 17 3.58 4.37 -13.92
N ILE A 18 3.36 5.45 -14.67
CA ILE A 18 3.21 6.80 -14.12
C ILE A 18 1.79 6.94 -13.57
N THR A 19 1.67 7.13 -12.27
CA THR A 19 0.38 7.28 -11.57
C THR A 19 0.14 8.70 -11.07
N LYS A 20 1.17 9.55 -11.10
CA LYS A 20 1.13 10.92 -10.62
C LYS A 20 2.11 11.78 -11.42
N THR A 21 1.69 12.98 -11.80
CA THR A 21 2.56 13.95 -12.47
C THR A 21 2.03 15.37 -12.27
N THR A 22 2.71 16.38 -12.78
CA THR A 22 2.22 17.76 -12.75
C THR A 22 1.17 18.00 -13.84
N PRO A 23 0.30 19.03 -13.70
CA PRO A 23 -0.78 19.30 -14.67
C PRO A 23 -0.32 19.45 -16.13
N GLU A 24 0.86 20.02 -16.34
CA GLU A 24 1.43 20.22 -17.68
C GLU A 24 1.87 18.91 -18.37
N ASN A 25 2.09 17.85 -17.59
CA ASN A 25 2.51 16.55 -18.09
C ASN A 25 1.39 15.49 -18.00
N LYS A 26 0.14 15.88 -17.82
CA LYS A 26 -0.99 14.96 -17.53
C LYS A 26 -1.19 13.86 -18.57
N GLU A 27 -0.78 14.08 -19.82
CA GLU A 27 -0.90 13.14 -20.94
C GLU A 27 -0.06 11.88 -20.78
N ILE A 28 0.96 11.91 -19.87
CA ILE A 28 1.79 10.70 -19.59
C ILE A 28 1.21 9.82 -18.49
N LEU A 29 0.11 10.22 -17.83
CA LEU A 29 -0.54 9.41 -16.81
C LEU A 29 -1.03 8.07 -17.37
N GLY A 30 -0.74 6.99 -16.66
CA GLY A 30 -1.10 5.64 -17.07
C GLY A 30 -0.17 5.01 -18.09
N LEU A 31 0.85 5.73 -18.57
CA LEU A 31 1.87 5.18 -19.46
C LEU A 31 3.01 4.52 -18.68
N ARG A 32 3.58 3.47 -19.25
CA ARG A 32 4.73 2.75 -18.70
C ARG A 32 6.03 3.42 -19.14
N ILE A 33 6.97 3.57 -18.23
CA ILE A 33 8.33 4.04 -18.52
C ILE A 33 9.12 2.89 -19.14
N VAL A 34 9.73 3.12 -20.30
CA VAL A 34 10.56 2.17 -21.02
C VAL A 34 12.04 2.48 -20.83
N ALA A 35 12.41 3.77 -20.84
CA ALA A 35 13.77 4.21 -20.61
C ALA A 35 13.81 5.62 -20.00
N ILE A 36 14.92 5.93 -19.34
CA ILE A 36 15.29 7.27 -18.82
C ILE A 36 16.60 7.68 -19.48
N ASN A 37 16.63 8.82 -20.20
CA ASN A 37 17.80 9.33 -20.94
C ASN A 37 18.53 8.23 -21.72
N ASP A 38 17.77 7.47 -22.53
CA ASP A 38 18.23 6.36 -23.34
C ASP A 38 18.73 5.11 -22.57
N THR A 39 18.73 5.15 -21.22
CA THR A 39 19.01 3.99 -20.39
C THR A 39 17.75 3.17 -20.18
N PRO A 40 17.71 1.86 -20.52
CA PRO A 40 16.55 1.01 -20.26
C PRO A 40 16.12 1.03 -18.80
N ILE A 41 14.80 1.08 -18.55
CA ILE A 41 14.25 1.19 -17.19
C ILE A 41 14.70 0.03 -16.27
N ALA A 42 14.93 -1.16 -16.82
CA ALA A 42 15.45 -2.29 -16.05
C ALA A 42 16.83 -1.99 -15.45
N THR A 43 17.75 -1.42 -16.24
CA THR A 43 19.09 -1.01 -15.78
C THR A 43 18.99 0.08 -14.69
N VAL A 44 18.08 1.04 -14.86
CA VAL A 44 17.84 2.09 -13.85
C VAL A 44 17.34 1.45 -12.54
N ILE A 45 16.38 0.54 -12.63
CA ILE A 45 15.81 -0.18 -11.48
C ILE A 45 16.90 -0.98 -10.74
N ASP A 46 17.70 -1.75 -11.48
CA ASP A 46 18.76 -2.56 -10.90
C ASP A 46 19.77 -1.70 -10.14
N SER A 47 20.19 -0.58 -10.73
CA SER A 47 21.12 0.35 -10.09
C SER A 47 20.52 1.02 -8.85
N LEU A 48 19.29 1.55 -8.94
CA LEU A 48 18.61 2.16 -7.80
C LEU A 48 18.39 1.17 -6.64
N SER A 49 18.19 -0.12 -6.97
CA SER A 49 18.03 -1.17 -5.97
C SER A 49 19.25 -1.34 -5.08
N THR A 50 20.45 -1.01 -5.58
CA THR A 50 21.71 -1.12 -4.80
C THR A 50 21.82 -0.10 -3.65
N LEU A 51 20.95 0.92 -3.62
CA LEU A 51 20.91 1.92 -2.54
C LEU A 51 20.28 1.37 -1.25
N PHE A 52 19.70 0.19 -1.28
CA PHE A 52 18.93 -0.37 -0.18
C PHE A 52 19.40 -1.77 0.20
N THR A 53 19.23 -2.13 1.47
CA THR A 53 19.32 -3.53 1.88
C THR A 53 18.04 -4.26 1.44
N ILE A 54 18.21 -5.32 0.64
CA ILE A 54 17.12 -6.03 0.00
C ILE A 54 17.05 -7.46 0.52
N ASP A 55 15.98 -7.79 1.24
CA ASP A 55 15.71 -9.16 1.68
C ASP A 55 14.94 -9.98 0.61
N ASN A 56 14.13 -9.29 -0.21
CA ASN A 56 13.30 -9.93 -1.23
C ASN A 56 12.83 -8.94 -2.31
N GLN A 57 12.31 -9.46 -3.42
CA GLN A 57 11.83 -8.66 -4.55
C GLN A 57 10.59 -7.79 -4.24
N ALA A 58 9.82 -8.10 -3.19
CA ALA A 58 8.68 -7.28 -2.81
C ALA A 58 9.13 -5.91 -2.28
N ILE A 59 10.24 -5.86 -1.52
CA ILE A 59 10.86 -4.62 -1.04
C ILE A 59 11.32 -3.75 -2.21
N VAL A 60 12.00 -4.33 -3.21
CA VAL A 60 12.42 -3.60 -4.42
C VAL A 60 11.21 -2.93 -5.09
N LYS A 61 10.13 -3.69 -5.30
CA LYS A 61 8.90 -3.19 -5.93
C LYS A 61 8.14 -2.17 -5.10
N SER A 62 8.40 -2.08 -3.80
CA SER A 62 7.83 -1.05 -2.92
C SER A 62 8.65 0.24 -2.95
N ILE A 63 9.99 0.14 -2.89
CA ILE A 63 10.89 1.29 -2.69
C ILE A 63 11.26 1.97 -4.01
N VAL A 64 11.62 1.19 -5.04
CA VAL A 64 12.13 1.74 -6.31
C VAL A 64 11.14 2.69 -6.99
N PRO A 65 9.80 2.47 -6.99
CA PRO A 65 8.85 3.42 -7.56
C PRO A 65 8.96 4.84 -6.99
N GLU A 66 9.28 4.98 -5.71
CA GLU A 66 9.51 6.28 -5.07
C GLU A 66 10.91 6.82 -5.36
N THR A 67 11.91 5.93 -5.42
CA THR A 67 13.31 6.31 -5.65
C THR A 67 13.54 6.86 -7.06
N VAL A 68 12.80 6.38 -8.06
CA VAL A 68 12.87 6.90 -9.46
C VAL A 68 12.51 8.40 -9.53
N MET A 69 11.75 8.93 -8.58
CA MET A 69 11.48 10.38 -8.51
C MET A 69 12.70 11.18 -8.01
N SER A 70 13.63 10.56 -7.30
CA SER A 70 14.79 11.25 -6.73
C SER A 70 15.80 11.64 -7.81
N LEU A 71 15.84 12.92 -8.13
CA LEU A 71 16.85 13.43 -9.06
C LEU A 71 18.27 13.08 -8.59
N GLN A 72 18.55 13.24 -7.29
CA GLN A 72 19.86 12.93 -6.72
C GLN A 72 20.26 11.47 -6.89
N ALA A 73 19.31 10.53 -6.75
CA ALA A 73 19.58 9.11 -6.98
C ALA A 73 19.89 8.82 -8.45
N LEU A 74 19.17 9.45 -9.36
CA LEU A 74 19.42 9.32 -10.81
C LEU A 74 20.76 9.96 -11.23
N GLU A 75 21.10 11.12 -10.67
CA GLU A 75 22.39 11.80 -10.91
C GLU A 75 23.57 10.98 -10.38
N HIS A 76 23.40 10.33 -9.21
CA HIS A 76 24.43 9.48 -8.62
C HIS A 76 24.87 8.36 -9.56
N PHE A 77 23.94 7.78 -10.30
CA PHE A 77 24.22 6.73 -11.29
C PHE A 77 24.45 7.27 -12.71
N GLY A 78 24.43 8.57 -12.91
CA GLY A 78 24.62 9.19 -14.23
C GLY A 78 23.43 9.03 -15.18
N PHE A 79 22.24 8.72 -14.68
CA PHE A 79 21.02 8.55 -15.49
C PHE A 79 20.30 9.87 -15.78
N ALA A 80 20.58 10.92 -15.03
CA ALA A 80 19.97 12.24 -15.20
C ALA A 80 20.97 13.36 -14.89
N ASP A 81 20.66 14.55 -15.37
CA ASP A 81 21.25 15.81 -14.93
C ASP A 81 20.18 16.75 -14.37
N SER A 82 20.62 17.85 -13.74
CA SER A 82 19.74 18.80 -13.03
C SER A 82 18.83 19.63 -13.95
N ARG A 83 18.95 19.51 -15.27
CA ARG A 83 18.24 20.36 -16.22
C ARG A 83 16.96 19.77 -16.73
N GLN A 84 17.00 18.53 -17.18
CA GLN A 84 15.86 17.84 -17.75
C GLN A 84 16.11 16.34 -17.83
N VAL A 85 15.03 15.56 -17.86
CA VAL A 85 15.07 14.10 -18.03
C VAL A 85 14.16 13.71 -19.17
N LYS A 86 14.67 12.89 -20.10
CA LYS A 86 13.91 12.35 -21.21
C LYS A 86 13.35 10.98 -20.81
N LEU A 87 12.04 10.83 -20.91
CA LEU A 87 11.33 9.58 -20.66
C LEU A 87 10.90 8.97 -21.99
N MET A 88 11.30 7.75 -22.27
CA MET A 88 10.69 6.95 -23.33
C MET A 88 9.51 6.17 -22.74
N LEU A 89 8.35 6.25 -23.38
CA LEU A 89 7.09 5.73 -22.88
C LEU A 89 6.57 4.57 -23.73
N SER A 90 5.63 3.80 -23.17
CA SER A 90 5.08 2.59 -23.80
C SER A 90 4.26 2.84 -25.07
N ASP A 91 3.81 4.07 -25.32
CA ASP A 91 3.17 4.49 -26.58
C ASP A 91 4.16 4.86 -27.70
N GLY A 92 5.48 4.68 -27.43
CA GLY A 92 6.56 5.01 -28.36
C GLY A 92 6.97 6.49 -28.35
N LYS A 93 6.30 7.33 -27.60
CA LYS A 93 6.65 8.74 -27.49
C LYS A 93 7.74 9.00 -26.47
N THR A 94 8.36 10.14 -26.64
CA THR A 94 9.33 10.67 -25.70
C THR A 94 8.77 11.93 -25.04
N GLN A 95 8.83 11.97 -23.71
CA GLN A 95 8.46 13.15 -22.91
C GLN A 95 9.70 13.68 -22.18
N VAL A 96 9.94 14.97 -22.31
CA VAL A 96 10.97 15.67 -21.52
C VAL A 96 10.31 16.29 -20.31
N VAL A 97 10.79 15.94 -19.14
CA VAL A 97 10.35 16.49 -17.85
C VAL A 97 11.48 17.30 -17.20
N LYS A 98 11.12 18.39 -16.53
CA LYS A 98 12.07 19.18 -15.77
C LYS A 98 11.92 18.89 -14.30
N PRO A 99 13.03 18.79 -13.53
CA PRO A 99 12.95 18.67 -12.08
C PRO A 99 12.19 19.84 -11.44
N ILE A 100 11.46 19.55 -10.39
CA ILE A 100 10.60 20.49 -9.67
C ILE A 100 10.88 20.46 -8.17
N HIS A 101 10.37 21.45 -7.44
CA HIS A 101 10.31 21.41 -5.99
C HIS A 101 9.23 20.43 -5.53
N PRO A 102 9.42 19.66 -4.43
CA PRO A 102 8.46 18.70 -3.94
C PRO A 102 7.05 19.26 -3.63
N ASP A 103 6.96 20.55 -3.31
CA ASP A 103 5.70 21.22 -2.98
C ASP A 103 4.82 21.60 -4.19
N ASN A 104 5.29 21.32 -5.41
CA ASN A 104 4.51 21.60 -6.61
C ASN A 104 3.21 20.80 -6.64
N ALA A 105 2.19 21.37 -7.30
CA ALA A 105 0.91 20.69 -7.48
C ALA A 105 1.03 19.47 -8.38
N PHE A 106 0.36 18.39 -7.98
CA PHE A 106 0.31 17.15 -8.74
C PHE A 106 -1.12 16.76 -9.11
N VAL A 107 -1.26 16.12 -10.25
CA VAL A 107 -2.46 15.39 -10.68
C VAL A 107 -2.19 13.89 -10.63
N ASN A 108 -3.22 13.12 -10.27
CA ASN A 108 -3.11 11.67 -10.15
C ASN A 108 -3.86 10.99 -11.29
N PHE A 109 -3.36 9.84 -11.71
CA PHE A 109 -4.14 8.91 -12.52
C PHE A 109 -5.39 8.49 -11.73
N ARG A 110 -6.55 8.61 -12.35
CA ARG A 110 -7.83 8.23 -11.75
C ARG A 110 -8.50 7.23 -12.68
N PRO A 111 -8.52 5.94 -12.33
CA PRO A 111 -9.33 4.97 -13.06
C PRO A 111 -10.82 5.27 -12.83
N ASP A 112 -11.67 4.82 -13.75
CA ASP A 112 -13.12 5.02 -13.70
C ASP A 112 -13.76 4.44 -12.42
N SER A 113 -13.18 3.35 -11.90
CA SER A 113 -13.57 2.76 -10.62
C SER A 113 -12.35 2.32 -9.80
N LEU A 114 -12.46 2.43 -8.49
CA LEU A 114 -11.46 1.97 -7.54
C LEU A 114 -11.98 0.74 -6.79
N ALA A 115 -11.14 -0.29 -6.68
CA ALA A 115 -11.40 -1.38 -5.75
C ALA A 115 -11.52 -0.84 -4.31
N PHE A 116 -12.33 -1.50 -3.48
CA PHE A 116 -12.61 -1.06 -2.11
C PHE A 116 -11.34 -0.76 -1.29
N ALA A 117 -10.32 -1.62 -1.36
CA ALA A 117 -9.06 -1.42 -0.67
C ALA A 117 -8.33 -0.14 -1.15
N THR A 118 -8.27 0.07 -2.46
CA THR A 118 -7.59 1.24 -3.04
C THR A 118 -8.30 2.54 -2.71
N ALA A 119 -9.64 2.55 -2.77
CA ALA A 119 -10.46 3.71 -2.41
C ALA A 119 -10.28 4.10 -0.93
N ASN A 120 -9.97 3.13 -0.07
CA ASN A 120 -9.81 3.31 1.38
C ASN A 120 -8.35 3.21 1.85
N ARG A 121 -7.35 3.33 0.94
CA ARG A 121 -5.93 3.16 1.29
C ARG A 121 -5.45 4.08 2.42
N LYS A 122 -6.06 5.26 2.58
CA LYS A 122 -5.63 6.28 3.56
C LYS A 122 -6.27 6.14 4.93
N VAL A 123 -7.33 5.34 5.09
CA VAL A 123 -7.94 5.12 6.41
C VAL A 123 -7.16 4.06 7.18
N LEU A 124 -7.10 4.17 8.51
CA LEU A 124 -6.37 3.20 9.33
C LEU A 124 -6.97 1.80 9.22
N PHE A 125 -8.29 1.72 9.30
CA PHE A 125 -9.04 0.47 9.10
C PHE A 125 -10.50 0.77 8.78
N THR A 126 -11.13 -0.12 8.04
CA THR A 126 -12.56 -0.07 7.70
C THR A 126 -13.05 -1.46 7.29
N SER A 127 -14.36 -1.66 7.27
CA SER A 127 -14.94 -2.93 6.83
C SER A 127 -16.21 -2.73 6.03
N ARG A 128 -16.54 -3.75 5.21
CA ARG A 128 -17.76 -3.79 4.43
C ARG A 128 -18.27 -5.23 4.32
N TYR A 129 -19.56 -5.41 4.48
CA TYR A 129 -20.24 -6.64 4.16
C TYR A 129 -20.78 -6.59 2.74
N PHE A 130 -20.52 -7.64 1.95
CA PHE A 130 -21.03 -7.83 0.60
C PHE A 130 -22.06 -8.97 0.64
N PRO A 131 -23.35 -8.68 0.70
CA PRO A 131 -24.40 -9.68 0.93
C PRO A 131 -24.53 -10.68 -0.21
N GLU A 132 -24.41 -10.24 -1.46
CA GLU A 132 -24.50 -11.08 -2.67
C GLU A 132 -23.48 -12.21 -2.65
N ASP A 133 -22.24 -11.90 -2.22
CA ASP A 133 -21.11 -12.83 -2.16
C ASP A 133 -20.93 -13.48 -0.79
N ARG A 134 -21.72 -13.06 0.22
CA ARG A 134 -21.60 -13.44 1.63
C ARG A 134 -20.18 -13.23 2.18
N ILE A 135 -19.54 -12.13 1.75
CA ILE A 135 -18.17 -11.76 2.13
C ILE A 135 -18.21 -10.66 3.19
N TYR A 136 -17.51 -10.87 4.29
CA TYR A 136 -17.14 -9.78 5.20
C TYR A 136 -15.70 -9.38 4.96
N TYR A 137 -15.51 -8.16 4.48
CA TYR A 137 -14.20 -7.63 4.12
C TYR A 137 -13.74 -6.63 5.18
N MET A 138 -12.55 -6.87 5.74
CA MET A 138 -11.88 -6.00 6.70
C MET A 138 -10.58 -5.50 6.10
N LEU A 139 -10.43 -4.19 5.99
CA LEU A 139 -9.20 -3.53 5.56
C LEU A 139 -8.49 -2.98 6.81
N TYR A 140 -7.25 -3.39 7.03
CA TYR A 140 -6.43 -3.03 8.19
C TYR A 140 -5.09 -2.45 7.72
N ASN A 141 -5.03 -1.13 7.54
CA ASN A 141 -3.89 -0.45 6.92
C ASN A 141 -2.84 0.05 7.92
N LYS A 142 -3.14 0.02 9.24
CA LYS A 142 -2.20 0.50 10.24
C LYS A 142 -2.46 -0.15 11.60
N CYS A 143 -1.38 -0.60 12.25
CA CYS A 143 -1.42 -1.09 13.62
C CYS A 143 -1.40 0.10 14.61
N HIS A 144 -2.43 0.91 14.56
CA HIS A 144 -2.61 2.11 15.38
C HIS A 144 -4.10 2.41 15.57
N SER A 145 -4.47 2.89 16.76
CA SER A 145 -5.88 3.14 17.12
C SER A 145 -6.02 4.16 18.25
N ARG A 146 -7.27 4.52 18.55
CA ARG A 146 -7.64 5.31 19.71
C ARG A 146 -7.12 4.69 21.02
N GLU A 147 -7.31 3.39 21.18
CA GLU A 147 -6.95 2.65 22.38
C GLU A 147 -5.44 2.70 22.59
N LEU A 148 -4.65 2.39 21.56
CA LEU A 148 -3.19 2.43 21.64
C LEU A 148 -2.64 3.85 21.87
N ALA A 149 -3.29 4.89 21.36
CA ALA A 149 -2.91 6.27 21.65
C ALA A 149 -3.19 6.61 23.13
N ALA A 150 -4.35 6.21 23.63
CA ALA A 150 -4.73 6.41 25.02
C ALA A 150 -3.77 5.71 26.01
N GLU A 151 -3.39 4.45 25.72
CA GLU A 151 -2.42 3.68 26.51
C GLU A 151 -1.05 4.36 26.60
N ARG A 152 -0.66 5.09 25.55
CA ARG A 152 0.59 5.86 25.49
C ARG A 152 0.50 7.23 26.15
N GLY A 153 -0.68 7.61 26.64
CA GLY A 153 -0.95 8.94 27.21
C GLY A 153 -1.13 10.04 26.18
N ASP A 154 -1.28 9.72 24.89
CA ASP A 154 -1.55 10.69 23.83
C ASP A 154 -3.07 10.96 23.71
N ALA A 155 -3.56 11.80 24.61
CA ALA A 155 -4.99 12.14 24.69
C ALA A 155 -5.48 12.87 23.43
N GLU A 156 -4.65 13.66 22.77
CA GLU A 156 -5.01 14.38 21.54
C GLU A 156 -5.22 13.42 20.38
N ALA A 157 -4.29 12.49 20.17
CA ALA A 157 -4.42 11.46 19.15
C ALA A 157 -5.60 10.52 19.45
N ALA A 158 -5.80 10.13 20.72
CA ALA A 158 -6.90 9.28 21.15
C ALA A 158 -8.28 9.87 20.80
N GLN A 159 -8.45 11.18 20.83
CA GLN A 159 -9.71 11.84 20.45
C GLN A 159 -9.98 11.81 18.94
N LYS A 160 -8.93 11.81 18.12
CA LYS A 160 -9.03 11.91 16.64
C LYS A 160 -9.04 10.54 15.95
N LEU A 161 -8.45 9.51 16.59
CA LEU A 161 -8.30 8.20 15.99
C LEU A 161 -9.55 7.34 16.10
N PRO A 162 -9.81 6.46 15.12
CA PRO A 162 -10.89 5.49 15.20
C PRO A 162 -10.62 4.42 16.26
N SER A 163 -11.68 3.84 16.81
CA SER A 163 -11.62 2.73 17.76
C SER A 163 -11.43 1.41 17.04
N PHE A 164 -10.35 0.69 17.37
CA PHE A 164 -10.12 -0.65 16.87
C PHE A 164 -11.05 -1.67 17.53
N GLU A 165 -11.39 -1.46 18.79
CA GLU A 165 -12.39 -2.26 19.50
C GLU A 165 -13.75 -2.20 18.79
N ALA A 166 -14.22 -1.01 18.42
CA ALA A 166 -15.48 -0.85 17.68
C ALA A 166 -15.42 -1.52 16.30
N PHE A 167 -14.27 -1.41 15.60
CA PHE A 167 -14.04 -2.05 14.31
C PHE A 167 -14.12 -3.58 14.40
N THR A 168 -13.46 -4.19 15.38
CA THR A 168 -13.45 -5.64 15.59
C THR A 168 -14.76 -6.17 16.14
N ARG A 169 -15.42 -5.43 17.06
CA ARG A 169 -16.78 -5.75 17.55
C ARG A 169 -17.76 -5.90 16.39
N LYS A 170 -17.74 -4.99 15.41
CA LYS A 170 -18.58 -5.06 14.22
C LYS A 170 -18.33 -6.34 13.40
N ALA A 171 -17.11 -6.88 13.42
CA ALA A 171 -16.82 -8.14 12.76
C ALA A 171 -17.55 -9.31 13.44
N PHE A 172 -17.46 -9.41 14.76
CA PHE A 172 -18.14 -10.46 15.52
C PHE A 172 -19.66 -10.36 15.43
N GLU A 173 -20.22 -9.13 15.52
CA GLU A 173 -21.64 -8.90 15.27
C GLU A 173 -22.06 -9.39 13.87
N THR A 174 -21.26 -9.06 12.85
CA THR A 174 -21.58 -9.49 11.47
C THR A 174 -21.50 -11.01 11.31
N LEU A 175 -20.52 -11.68 11.92
CA LEU A 175 -20.42 -13.14 11.90
C LEU A 175 -21.63 -13.83 12.55
N ASN A 176 -22.18 -13.24 13.62
CA ASN A 176 -23.32 -13.79 14.33
C ASN A 176 -24.66 -13.49 13.62
N ASP A 177 -24.82 -12.29 13.07
CA ASP A 177 -26.11 -11.76 12.63
C ASP A 177 -26.35 -11.96 11.12
N LYS A 178 -25.30 -12.28 10.35
CA LYS A 178 -25.38 -12.35 8.88
C LYS A 178 -24.76 -13.64 8.33
N PRO A 179 -25.26 -14.12 7.19
CA PRO A 179 -24.64 -15.24 6.52
C PRO A 179 -23.29 -14.82 5.93
N VAL A 180 -22.21 -15.25 6.56
CA VAL A 180 -20.82 -15.01 6.10
C VAL A 180 -20.21 -16.35 5.72
N ASP A 181 -19.75 -16.47 4.47
CA ASP A 181 -19.00 -17.63 3.99
C ASP A 181 -17.48 -17.33 3.95
N LYS A 182 -17.13 -16.06 3.75
CA LYS A 182 -15.72 -15.63 3.63
C LYS A 182 -15.47 -14.40 4.47
N LEU A 183 -14.45 -14.46 5.29
CA LEU A 183 -13.86 -13.29 5.96
C LEU A 183 -12.54 -12.98 5.28
N ILE A 184 -12.42 -11.79 4.71
CA ILE A 184 -11.18 -11.28 4.11
C ILE A 184 -10.56 -10.26 5.07
N PHE A 185 -9.34 -10.53 5.52
CA PHE A 185 -8.56 -9.59 6.34
C PHE A 185 -7.40 -9.06 5.50
N ASP A 186 -7.56 -7.84 4.99
CA ASP A 186 -6.64 -7.24 4.03
C ASP A 186 -5.67 -6.30 4.74
N MET A 187 -4.39 -6.68 4.75
CA MET A 187 -3.27 -5.93 5.32
C MET A 187 -2.29 -5.42 4.24
N ARG A 188 -2.69 -5.40 2.96
CA ARG A 188 -1.77 -5.10 1.85
C ARG A 188 -1.07 -3.74 1.94
N TYR A 189 -1.64 -2.79 2.65
CA TYR A 189 -1.08 -1.44 2.84
C TYR A 189 -0.58 -1.20 4.27
N ASN A 190 -0.49 -2.23 5.10
CA ASN A 190 -0.16 -2.08 6.52
C ASN A 190 1.34 -2.09 6.76
N GLY A 191 1.93 -0.92 6.94
CA GLY A 191 3.35 -0.76 7.28
C GLY A 191 3.70 -1.02 8.77
N GLY A 192 2.75 -1.54 9.57
CA GLY A 192 2.99 -1.87 10.97
C GLY A 192 2.54 -0.79 11.97
N GLY A 193 3.13 -0.83 13.15
CA GLY A 193 2.82 -0.01 14.32
C GLY A 193 2.99 -0.82 15.61
N ASN A 194 1.89 -1.07 16.35
CA ASN A 194 1.86 -1.98 17.51
C ASN A 194 1.02 -3.21 17.17
N SER A 195 1.62 -4.41 17.26
CA SER A 195 0.96 -5.68 16.91
C SER A 195 -0.12 -6.11 17.90
N SER A 196 -0.08 -5.66 19.15
CA SER A 196 -0.94 -6.19 20.23
C SER A 196 -2.43 -6.22 19.89
N GLN A 197 -2.96 -5.12 19.32
CA GLN A 197 -4.38 -5.05 18.95
C GLN A 197 -4.77 -6.08 17.86
N GLY A 198 -3.88 -6.31 16.89
CA GLY A 198 -4.11 -7.32 15.85
C GLY A 198 -4.01 -8.73 16.39
N THR A 199 -3.02 -9.02 17.24
CA THR A 199 -2.86 -10.31 17.91
C THR A 199 -4.09 -10.66 18.74
N GLU A 200 -4.57 -9.75 19.58
CA GLU A 200 -5.79 -9.95 20.38
C GLU A 200 -7.03 -10.20 19.50
N PHE A 201 -7.17 -9.48 18.40
CA PHE A 201 -8.26 -9.72 17.45
C PHE A 201 -8.18 -11.13 16.87
N VAL A 202 -6.99 -11.58 16.42
CA VAL A 202 -6.82 -12.92 15.81
C VAL A 202 -7.12 -14.03 16.81
N GLU A 203 -6.68 -13.90 18.06
CA GLU A 203 -6.99 -14.85 19.14
C GLU A 203 -8.51 -14.98 19.36
N ARG A 204 -9.20 -13.86 19.46
CA ARG A 204 -10.67 -13.83 19.61
C ARG A 204 -11.37 -14.38 18.38
N LEU A 205 -10.88 -14.06 17.17
CA LEU A 205 -11.42 -14.59 15.92
C LEU A 205 -11.27 -16.11 15.86
N ALA A 206 -10.12 -16.66 16.23
CA ALA A 206 -9.89 -18.11 16.26
C ALA A 206 -10.87 -18.84 17.17
N GLN A 207 -11.28 -18.23 18.29
CA GLN A 207 -12.33 -18.79 19.14
C GLN A 207 -13.72 -18.68 18.50
N ALA A 208 -14.05 -17.53 17.91
CA ALA A 208 -15.34 -17.34 17.24
C ALA A 208 -15.52 -18.30 16.06
N LEU A 209 -14.47 -18.57 15.28
CA LEU A 209 -14.51 -19.50 14.14
C LEU A 209 -14.87 -20.94 14.53
N LYS A 210 -14.69 -21.35 15.79
CA LYS A 210 -15.17 -22.66 16.26
C LYS A 210 -16.70 -22.79 16.21
N GLN A 211 -17.39 -21.65 16.34
CA GLN A 211 -18.86 -21.59 16.24
C GLN A 211 -19.32 -21.29 14.80
N HIS A 212 -18.40 -20.89 13.92
CA HIS A 212 -18.65 -20.58 12.52
C HIS A 212 -17.73 -21.39 11.58
N PRO A 213 -17.77 -22.74 11.64
CA PRO A 213 -16.81 -23.59 10.91
C PRO A 213 -16.94 -23.49 9.39
N GLN A 214 -18.04 -22.92 8.87
CA GLN A 214 -18.26 -22.67 7.44
C GLN A 214 -17.50 -21.46 6.92
N VAL A 215 -17.01 -20.56 7.80
CA VAL A 215 -16.35 -19.33 7.38
C VAL A 215 -14.91 -19.60 6.97
N ALA A 216 -14.61 -19.41 5.69
CA ALA A 216 -13.26 -19.43 5.18
C ALA A 216 -12.59 -18.07 5.44
N VAL A 217 -11.38 -18.07 6.01
CA VAL A 217 -10.60 -16.87 6.28
C VAL A 217 -9.53 -16.70 5.22
N TYR A 218 -9.44 -15.50 4.66
CA TYR A 218 -8.42 -15.10 3.70
C TYR A 218 -7.64 -13.91 4.24
N VAL A 219 -6.31 -13.99 4.21
CA VAL A 219 -5.42 -12.89 4.61
C VAL A 219 -4.72 -12.36 3.37
N VAL A 220 -4.90 -11.08 3.08
CA VAL A 220 -4.28 -10.46 1.92
C VAL A 220 -3.07 -9.65 2.37
N LEU A 221 -1.90 -10.04 1.88
CA LEU A 221 -0.64 -9.34 2.08
C LEU A 221 -0.25 -8.55 0.82
N GLY A 222 0.51 -7.49 1.01
CA GLY A 222 1.04 -6.68 -0.09
C GLY A 222 2.51 -6.31 0.14
N ARG A 223 3.06 -5.54 -0.77
CA ARG A 223 4.45 -5.05 -0.67
C ARG A 223 4.69 -4.14 0.53
N ASP A 224 3.63 -3.43 0.94
CA ASP A 224 3.68 -2.49 2.06
C ASP A 224 3.41 -3.18 3.40
N THR A 225 3.04 -4.49 3.41
CA THR A 225 2.84 -5.25 4.66
C THR A 225 4.19 -5.45 5.33
N PHE A 226 4.39 -4.81 6.49
CA PHE A 226 5.68 -4.78 7.14
C PHE A 226 5.59 -4.74 8.67
N SER A 227 6.69 -5.08 9.36
CA SER A 227 6.84 -4.96 10.83
C SER A 227 5.69 -5.67 11.58
N SER A 228 4.99 -5.00 12.49
CA SER A 228 3.89 -5.54 13.29
C SER A 228 2.77 -6.17 12.47
N ALA A 229 2.56 -5.75 11.23
CA ALA A 229 1.57 -6.38 10.34
C ALA A 229 2.02 -7.80 9.93
N ILE A 230 3.32 -8.06 9.78
CA ILE A 230 3.86 -9.40 9.54
C ILE A 230 3.63 -10.30 10.78
N LEU A 231 3.81 -9.76 11.99
CA LEU A 231 3.51 -10.50 13.21
C LEU A 231 2.04 -10.92 13.26
N ASN A 232 1.12 -10.00 12.97
CA ASN A 232 -0.31 -10.33 12.89
C ASN A 232 -0.63 -11.35 11.77
N ALA A 233 0.06 -11.31 10.63
CA ALA A 233 -0.08 -12.35 9.61
C ALA A 233 0.39 -13.72 10.13
N MET A 234 1.46 -13.76 10.90
CA MET A 234 1.92 -14.99 11.55
C MET A 234 0.91 -15.50 12.58
N ASP A 235 0.26 -14.61 13.35
CA ASP A 235 -0.82 -14.99 14.28
C ASP A 235 -1.97 -15.68 13.51
N PHE A 236 -2.41 -15.13 12.39
CA PHE A 236 -3.41 -15.77 11.52
C PHE A 236 -2.98 -17.17 11.07
N LYS A 237 -1.71 -17.32 10.64
CA LYS A 237 -1.16 -18.59 10.18
C LYS A 237 -1.08 -19.64 11.30
N GLN A 238 -0.83 -19.22 12.53
CA GLN A 238 -0.66 -20.12 13.67
C GLN A 238 -1.99 -20.49 14.34
N LEU A 239 -2.93 -19.56 14.40
CA LEU A 239 -4.15 -19.69 15.21
C LEU A 239 -5.40 -20.01 14.39
N THR A 240 -5.33 -19.88 13.07
CA THR A 240 -6.47 -20.11 12.17
C THR A 240 -6.09 -20.98 10.96
N ASN A 241 -7.10 -21.38 10.17
CA ASN A 241 -6.89 -22.04 8.87
C ASN A 241 -6.91 -21.03 7.71
N ALA A 242 -6.36 -19.83 7.93
CA ALA A 242 -6.38 -18.77 6.93
C ALA A 242 -5.55 -19.12 5.69
N VAL A 243 -6.08 -18.78 4.52
CA VAL A 243 -5.40 -18.82 3.23
C VAL A 243 -4.75 -17.47 2.96
N PHE A 244 -3.51 -17.47 2.41
CA PHE A 244 -2.71 -16.28 2.12
C PHE A 244 -2.54 -16.05 0.62
#